data_db9b4f10df7bcc51ab5a981367734c14
#
_entry.id   db9b4f10df7bcc51ab5a981367734c14
#
_cell.length_a   1.000
_cell.length_b   1.000
_cell.length_c   1.000
_cell.angle_alpha   90.00
_cell.angle_beta   90.00
_cell.angle_gamma   90.00
#
_symmetry.space_group_name_H-M   'P 1'
#
loop_
_entity.id
_entity.type
_entity.pdbx_description
1 polymer ?
#
loop_
_entity_poly.entity_id
_entity_poly.type
_entity_poly.pdbx_seq_one_letter_code
_entity_poly.pdbx_strand_id
1 'polypeptide(L)'
;QYKPHELAQTFALVVQKSPPIFDLKVYDVVRMGLLPYKALFARDNDVDKKEILLALDKVGLATSKNKFFNTLSGGEQQRVLIAKALVQKAKILVLDEPTNHLDIFYQHQILQLIKALNITVIMTIHDLNLAAQYCNRLLLLDKGDLVSNSSVDKVLTPDVLTSVFGLPCHRDDAQHSGIPRVYFYPAPDATFSHKPNLSRNNIGKLS
;
A
#
# COMPACT_ATOMS: atom_id res chain seq x y z
N GLN A 1 -13.11 -24.18 7.33
CA GLN A 1 -13.70 -22.91 6.88
C GLN A 1 -13.52 -21.89 8.01
N TYR A 2 -12.89 -20.75 7.75
CA TYR A 2 -12.73 -19.70 8.77
C TYR A 2 -14.07 -18.96 8.97
N LYS A 3 -14.35 -18.59 10.21
CA LYS A 3 -15.51 -17.72 10.50
C LYS A 3 -15.22 -16.28 10.07
N PRO A 4 -16.22 -15.50 9.63
CA PRO A 4 -16.00 -14.12 9.16
C PRO A 4 -15.23 -13.22 10.15
N HIS A 5 -15.51 -13.34 11.46
CA HIS A 5 -14.81 -12.54 12.47
C HIS A 5 -13.34 -12.97 12.66
N GLU A 6 -13.01 -14.27 12.51
CA GLU A 6 -11.64 -14.78 12.56
C GLU A 6 -10.82 -14.26 11.37
N LEU A 7 -11.44 -14.21 10.18
CA LEU A 7 -10.83 -13.58 9.01
C LEU A 7 -10.57 -12.10 9.25
N ALA A 8 -11.53 -11.36 9.80
CA ALA A 8 -11.41 -9.95 10.08
C ALA A 8 -10.39 -9.64 11.20
N GLN A 9 -10.11 -10.57 12.11
CA GLN A 9 -9.02 -10.45 13.08
C GLN A 9 -7.65 -10.80 12.48
N THR A 10 -7.64 -11.55 11.37
CA THR A 10 -6.40 -11.96 10.70
C THR A 10 -6.00 -10.97 9.61
N PHE A 11 -6.94 -10.51 8.82
CA PHE A 11 -6.72 -9.64 7.67
C PHE A 11 -7.42 -8.28 7.85
N ALA A 12 -6.68 -7.20 7.67
CA ALA A 12 -7.24 -5.88 7.41
C ALA A 12 -7.02 -5.53 5.93
N LEU A 13 -8.04 -5.00 5.28
CA LEU A 13 -7.99 -4.63 3.87
C LEU A 13 -8.32 -3.16 3.70
N VAL A 14 -7.48 -2.44 2.98
CA VAL A 14 -7.72 -1.08 2.50
C VAL A 14 -7.67 -1.10 0.99
N VAL A 15 -8.82 -0.91 0.36
CA VAL A 15 -8.97 -0.89 -1.10
C VAL A 15 -8.93 0.55 -1.62
N GLN A 16 -8.48 0.73 -2.86
CA GLN A 16 -8.38 2.02 -3.53
C GLN A 16 -9.75 2.72 -3.65
N LYS A 17 -10.80 1.97 -3.99
CA LYS A 17 -12.17 2.48 -4.09
C LYS A 17 -13.02 1.80 -3.03
N SER A 18 -13.22 2.48 -1.91
CA SER A 18 -14.20 2.03 -0.93
C SER A 18 -15.62 2.39 -1.40
N PRO A 19 -16.62 1.55 -1.10
CA PRO A 19 -18.01 1.96 -1.33
C PRO A 19 -18.28 3.27 -0.58
N PRO A 20 -19.18 4.11 -1.11
CA PRO A 20 -19.48 5.40 -0.51
C PRO A 20 -19.92 5.22 0.95
N ILE A 21 -19.18 5.84 1.86
CA ILE A 21 -19.51 5.90 3.28
C ILE A 21 -20.26 7.22 3.48
N PHE A 22 -21.59 7.16 3.41
CA PHE A 22 -22.43 8.35 3.57
C PHE A 22 -22.64 8.67 5.04
N ASP A 23 -22.62 9.96 5.37
CA ASP A 23 -23.04 10.56 6.65
C ASP A 23 -22.41 10.01 7.94
N LEU A 24 -21.24 9.39 7.83
CA LEU A 24 -20.45 9.00 9.00
C LEU A 24 -19.36 10.02 9.29
N LYS A 25 -19.15 10.30 10.57
CA LYS A 25 -17.99 11.08 11.02
C LYS A 25 -16.72 10.25 10.89
N VAL A 26 -15.60 10.94 10.70
CA VAL A 26 -14.26 10.34 10.65
C VAL A 26 -14.01 9.39 11.84
N TYR A 27 -14.40 9.83 13.05
CA TYR A 27 -14.32 9.00 14.25
C TYR A 27 -15.07 7.68 14.10
N ASP A 28 -16.30 7.70 13.58
CA ASP A 28 -17.14 6.51 13.44
C ASP A 28 -16.59 5.55 12.39
N VAL A 29 -16.02 6.08 11.29
CA VAL A 29 -15.35 5.25 10.28
C VAL A 29 -14.16 4.52 10.88
N VAL A 30 -13.30 5.20 11.65
CA VAL A 30 -12.15 4.56 12.30
C VAL A 30 -12.60 3.56 13.37
N ARG A 31 -13.64 3.89 14.13
CA ARG A 31 -14.29 3.00 15.10
C ARG A 31 -14.73 1.65 14.50
N MET A 32 -15.14 1.63 13.23
CA MET A 32 -15.49 0.37 12.55
C MET A 32 -14.35 -0.67 12.55
N GLY A 33 -13.11 -0.27 12.73
CA GLY A 33 -11.97 -1.17 12.92
C GLY A 33 -12.09 -2.06 14.15
N LEU A 34 -12.89 -1.68 15.16
CA LEU A 34 -13.13 -2.49 16.36
C LEU A 34 -14.18 -3.59 16.18
N LEU A 35 -14.96 -3.57 15.10
CA LEU A 35 -16.07 -4.53 14.88
C LEU A 35 -15.67 -6.00 15.01
N PRO A 36 -14.48 -6.46 14.57
CA PRO A 36 -14.06 -7.84 14.74
C PRO A 36 -13.88 -8.29 16.19
N TYR A 37 -13.85 -7.36 17.14
CA TYR A 37 -13.54 -7.61 18.56
C TYR A 37 -14.74 -7.31 19.49
N LYS A 38 -15.82 -6.74 18.94
CA LYS A 38 -16.94 -6.24 19.73
C LYS A 38 -18.25 -6.90 19.33
N ALA A 39 -19.11 -7.13 20.32
CA ALA A 39 -20.49 -7.48 20.06
C ALA A 39 -21.22 -6.33 19.36
N LEU A 40 -22.23 -6.69 18.56
CA LEU A 40 -23.13 -5.72 17.92
C LEU A 40 -23.73 -4.81 19.02
N PHE A 41 -23.66 -3.50 18.86
CA PHE A 41 -24.13 -2.50 19.83
C PHE A 41 -23.31 -2.35 21.14
N ALA A 42 -22.15 -2.99 21.28
CA ALA A 42 -21.27 -2.73 22.41
C ALA A 42 -20.80 -1.25 22.43
N ARG A 43 -20.87 -0.62 23.61
CA ARG A 43 -20.36 0.74 23.79
C ARG A 43 -18.83 0.73 23.82
N ASP A 44 -18.22 1.83 23.36
CA ASP A 44 -16.79 2.01 23.43
C ASP A 44 -16.37 2.35 24.87
N ASN A 45 -15.38 1.64 25.36
CA ASN A 45 -14.71 1.99 26.61
C ASN A 45 -13.62 3.06 26.36
N ASP A 46 -12.97 3.51 27.41
CA ASP A 46 -11.98 4.57 27.29
C ASP A 46 -10.69 4.11 26.56
N VAL A 47 -10.37 2.82 26.60
CA VAL A 47 -9.26 2.25 25.83
C VAL A 47 -9.56 2.32 24.34
N ASP A 48 -10.76 1.93 23.92
CA ASP A 48 -11.20 2.01 22.53
C ASP A 48 -11.13 3.44 21.99
N LYS A 49 -11.66 4.39 22.74
CA LYS A 49 -11.63 5.82 22.39
C LYS A 49 -10.19 6.32 22.22
N LYS A 50 -9.31 5.94 23.13
CA LYS A 50 -7.90 6.29 23.07
C LYS A 50 -7.22 5.70 21.83
N GLU A 51 -7.49 4.44 21.50
CA GLU A 51 -6.93 3.78 20.32
C GLU A 51 -7.39 4.45 19.02
N ILE A 52 -8.67 4.80 18.90
CA ILE A 52 -9.19 5.53 17.74
C ILE A 52 -8.49 6.89 17.59
N LEU A 53 -8.37 7.66 18.69
CA LEU A 53 -7.71 8.96 18.64
C LEU A 53 -6.22 8.86 18.30
N LEU A 54 -5.51 7.87 18.83
CA LEU A 54 -4.11 7.61 18.51
C LEU A 54 -3.94 7.21 17.03
N ALA A 55 -4.85 6.42 16.49
CA ALA A 55 -4.81 6.05 15.08
C ALA A 55 -5.03 7.27 14.17
N LEU A 56 -5.97 8.15 14.53
CA LEU A 56 -6.21 9.40 13.81
C LEU A 56 -5.01 10.36 13.91
N ASP A 57 -4.37 10.43 15.05
CA ASP A 57 -3.16 11.26 15.25
C ASP A 57 -2.01 10.76 14.36
N LYS A 58 -1.76 9.46 14.33
CA LYS A 58 -0.72 8.84 13.49
C LYS A 58 -0.86 9.16 12.00
N VAL A 59 -2.07 9.36 11.51
CA VAL A 59 -2.33 9.73 10.11
C VAL A 59 -2.54 11.23 9.90
N GLY A 60 -2.31 12.06 10.93
CA GLY A 60 -2.41 13.51 10.86
C GLY A 60 -3.85 14.04 10.73
N LEU A 61 -4.85 13.33 11.30
CA LEU A 61 -6.27 13.68 11.20
C LEU A 61 -6.97 13.83 12.56
N ALA A 62 -6.22 14.00 13.65
CA ALA A 62 -6.78 14.14 15.01
C ALA A 62 -7.84 15.25 15.12
N THR A 63 -7.61 16.39 14.45
CA THR A 63 -8.52 17.55 14.45
C THR A 63 -9.76 17.35 13.58
N SER A 64 -9.73 16.39 12.67
CA SER A 64 -10.83 16.10 11.72
C SER A 64 -11.83 15.07 12.22
N LYS A 65 -11.70 14.55 13.45
CA LYS A 65 -12.52 13.45 14.00
C LYS A 65 -14.03 13.66 13.91
N ASN A 66 -14.49 14.92 14.00
CA ASN A 66 -15.92 15.28 13.97
C ASN A 66 -16.43 15.66 12.58
N LYS A 67 -15.56 15.79 11.57
CA LYS A 67 -15.96 16.05 10.18
C LYS A 67 -16.65 14.83 9.59
N PHE A 68 -17.53 15.04 8.62
CA PHE A 68 -18.09 13.95 7.84
C PHE A 68 -17.04 13.40 6.86
N PHE A 69 -16.97 12.08 6.74
CA PHE A 69 -15.99 11.39 5.88
C PHE A 69 -16.07 11.82 4.42
N ASN A 70 -17.28 12.01 3.90
CA ASN A 70 -17.55 12.43 2.53
C ASN A 70 -17.11 13.87 2.21
N THR A 71 -16.85 14.70 3.24
CA THR A 71 -16.37 16.10 3.06
C THR A 71 -14.83 16.19 2.97
N LEU A 72 -14.14 15.08 3.18
CA LEU A 72 -12.69 15.02 3.13
C LEU A 72 -12.19 14.90 1.70
N SER A 73 -10.97 15.39 1.44
CA SER A 73 -10.25 15.11 0.20
C SER A 73 -9.96 13.60 0.06
N GLY A 74 -9.72 13.11 -1.18
CA GLY A 74 -9.42 11.71 -1.43
C GLY A 74 -8.23 11.20 -0.62
N GLY A 75 -7.17 12.00 -0.47
CA GLY A 75 -6.01 11.66 0.35
C GLY A 75 -6.32 11.63 1.85
N GLU A 76 -7.19 12.51 2.36
CA GLU A 76 -7.65 12.43 3.74
C GLU A 76 -8.52 11.20 3.97
N GLN A 77 -9.42 10.87 3.04
CA GLN A 77 -10.24 9.65 3.10
C GLN A 77 -9.36 8.39 3.15
N GLN A 78 -8.34 8.32 2.31
CA GLN A 78 -7.38 7.21 2.31
C GLN A 78 -6.69 7.06 3.67
N ARG A 79 -6.24 8.16 4.27
CA ARG A 79 -5.63 8.17 5.60
C ARG A 79 -6.60 7.73 6.71
N VAL A 80 -7.88 8.09 6.62
CA VAL A 80 -8.92 7.60 7.55
C VAL A 80 -9.08 6.08 7.43
N LEU A 81 -9.09 5.53 6.20
CA LEU A 81 -9.20 4.09 5.99
C LEU A 81 -7.98 3.33 6.52
N ILE A 82 -6.78 3.92 6.42
CA ILE A 82 -5.57 3.38 7.04
C ILE A 82 -5.70 3.42 8.57
N ALA A 83 -6.17 4.53 9.16
CA ALA A 83 -6.42 4.62 10.60
C ALA A 83 -7.42 3.54 11.09
N LYS A 84 -8.50 3.29 10.34
CA LYS A 84 -9.43 2.18 10.58
C LYS A 84 -8.71 0.82 10.60
N ALA A 85 -7.83 0.56 9.62
CA ALA A 85 -7.07 -0.69 9.56
C ALA A 85 -6.08 -0.82 10.72
N LEU A 86 -5.47 0.28 11.20
CA LEU A 86 -4.62 0.27 12.38
C LEU A 86 -5.38 -0.12 13.65
N VAL A 87 -6.59 0.40 13.84
CA VAL A 87 -7.46 0.07 14.99
C VAL A 87 -7.90 -1.39 14.94
N GLN A 88 -8.03 -1.97 13.76
CA GLN A 88 -8.40 -3.38 13.58
C GLN A 88 -7.33 -4.35 14.09
N LYS A 89 -6.06 -3.94 14.24
CA LYS A 89 -4.95 -4.76 14.80
C LYS A 89 -4.83 -6.15 14.16
N ALA A 90 -5.10 -6.26 12.87
CA ALA A 90 -4.98 -7.52 12.14
C ALA A 90 -3.51 -7.97 12.04
N LYS A 91 -3.30 -9.29 11.86
CA LYS A 91 -1.95 -9.87 11.70
C LYS A 91 -1.35 -9.57 10.32
N ILE A 92 -2.20 -9.43 9.33
CA ILE A 92 -1.83 -9.17 7.93
C ILE A 92 -2.61 -7.95 7.45
N LEU A 93 -1.91 -6.97 6.93
CA LEU A 93 -2.49 -5.77 6.35
C LEU A 93 -2.32 -5.82 4.83
N VAL A 94 -3.43 -5.78 4.11
CA VAL A 94 -3.45 -5.72 2.64
C VAL A 94 -3.86 -4.32 2.22
N LEU A 95 -3.03 -3.67 1.42
CA LEU A 95 -3.23 -2.29 0.96
C LEU A 95 -3.19 -2.24 -0.56
N ASP A 96 -4.25 -1.73 -1.15
CA ASP A 96 -4.30 -1.51 -2.59
C ASP A 96 -4.01 -0.04 -2.89
N GLU A 97 -2.82 0.22 -3.46
CA GLU A 97 -2.30 1.55 -3.80
C GLU A 97 -2.40 2.57 -2.64
N PRO A 98 -1.80 2.31 -1.48
CA PRO A 98 -1.99 3.14 -0.29
C PRO A 98 -1.45 4.57 -0.43
N THR A 99 -0.61 4.83 -1.41
CA THR A 99 0.00 6.14 -1.68
C THR A 99 -0.68 6.94 -2.78
N ASN A 100 -1.70 6.36 -3.42
CA ASN A 100 -2.40 7.04 -4.51
C ASN A 100 -3.16 8.28 -4.01
N HIS A 101 -3.16 9.35 -4.77
CA HIS A 101 -3.76 10.66 -4.43
C HIS A 101 -3.19 11.37 -3.20
N LEU A 102 -2.05 10.90 -2.66
CA LEU A 102 -1.31 11.58 -1.61
C LEU A 102 -0.22 12.46 -2.20
N ASP A 103 0.05 13.61 -1.58
CA ASP A 103 1.28 14.34 -1.84
C ASP A 103 2.52 13.61 -1.28
N ILE A 104 3.70 14.02 -1.73
CA ILE A 104 4.97 13.34 -1.41
C ILE A 104 5.18 13.20 0.10
N PHE A 105 4.83 14.23 0.88
CA PHE A 105 5.00 14.19 2.33
C PHE A 105 4.16 13.07 2.96
N TYR A 106 2.87 12.99 2.61
CA TYR A 106 1.98 11.97 3.15
C TYR A 106 2.27 10.58 2.60
N GLN A 107 2.74 10.44 1.36
CA GLN A 107 3.21 9.15 0.83
C GLN A 107 4.30 8.56 1.74
N HIS A 108 5.34 9.34 2.02
CA HIS A 108 6.43 8.91 2.88
C HIS A 108 5.98 8.67 4.32
N GLN A 109 5.15 9.55 4.88
CA GLN A 109 4.63 9.41 6.24
C GLN A 109 3.86 8.08 6.41
N ILE A 110 2.96 7.76 5.48
CA ILE A 110 2.17 6.53 5.53
C ILE A 110 3.04 5.29 5.34
N LEU A 111 3.97 5.30 4.40
CA LEU A 111 4.87 4.15 4.19
C LEU A 111 5.81 3.92 5.38
N GLN A 112 6.30 4.97 6.02
CA GLN A 112 7.06 4.87 7.27
C GLN A 112 6.20 4.28 8.40
N LEU A 113 4.96 4.76 8.55
CA LEU A 113 4.03 4.23 9.52
C LEU A 113 3.76 2.74 9.30
N ILE A 114 3.49 2.34 8.05
CA ILE A 114 3.25 0.94 7.68
C ILE A 114 4.48 0.08 8.00
N LYS A 115 5.68 0.55 7.64
CA LYS A 115 6.95 -0.16 7.91
C LYS A 115 7.19 -0.37 9.40
N ALA A 116 6.72 0.56 10.25
CA ALA A 116 6.86 0.50 11.71
C ALA A 116 5.85 -0.43 12.41
N LEU A 117 4.85 -0.99 11.68
CA LEU A 117 3.80 -1.80 12.30
C LEU A 117 4.26 -3.17 12.79
N ASN A 118 5.39 -3.65 12.35
CA ASN A 118 5.96 -4.97 12.72
C ASN A 118 5.00 -6.15 12.50
N ILE A 119 4.16 -6.06 11.45
CA ILE A 119 3.23 -7.10 10.98
C ILE A 119 3.51 -7.42 9.51
N THR A 120 2.91 -8.50 9.01
CA THR A 120 2.98 -8.79 7.58
C THR A 120 2.13 -7.78 6.80
N VAL A 121 2.76 -7.08 5.86
CA VAL A 121 2.07 -6.14 4.96
C VAL A 121 2.25 -6.59 3.52
N ILE A 122 1.14 -6.63 2.80
CA ILE A 122 1.09 -6.85 1.35
C ILE A 122 0.48 -5.59 0.74
N MET A 123 1.19 -4.97 -0.19
CA MET A 123 0.68 -3.74 -0.83
C MET A 123 1.02 -3.69 -2.31
N THR A 124 0.13 -3.09 -3.09
CA THR A 124 0.42 -2.72 -4.47
C THR A 124 1.06 -1.32 -4.47
N ILE A 125 2.14 -1.17 -5.23
CA ILE A 125 2.85 0.12 -5.41
C ILE A 125 3.22 0.25 -6.88
N HIS A 126 2.95 1.41 -7.48
CA HIS A 126 3.35 1.71 -8.86
C HIS A 126 4.74 2.36 -8.94
N ASP A 127 5.15 3.10 -7.92
CA ASP A 127 6.46 3.73 -7.86
C ASP A 127 7.52 2.74 -7.37
N LEU A 128 8.42 2.35 -8.28
CA LEU A 128 9.50 1.39 -8.00
C LEU A 128 10.50 1.94 -6.98
N ASN A 129 10.71 3.25 -6.92
CA ASN A 129 11.63 3.87 -5.97
C ASN A 129 11.04 3.89 -4.56
N LEU A 130 9.73 4.09 -4.42
CA LEU A 130 9.03 3.90 -3.15
C LEU A 130 9.04 2.43 -2.74
N ALA A 131 8.81 1.50 -3.67
CA ALA A 131 8.89 0.07 -3.39
C ALA A 131 10.29 -0.33 -2.92
N ALA A 132 11.35 0.18 -3.56
CA ALA A 132 12.73 -0.04 -3.14
C ALA A 132 13.02 0.43 -1.71
N GLN A 133 12.46 1.57 -1.33
CA GLN A 133 12.73 2.20 -0.03
C GLN A 133 11.96 1.54 1.13
N TYR A 134 10.75 1.05 0.87
CA TYR A 134 9.85 0.64 1.94
C TYR A 134 9.54 -0.85 1.99
N CYS A 135 9.75 -1.60 0.90
CA CYS A 135 9.47 -3.03 0.85
C CYS A 135 10.73 -3.86 1.13
N ASN A 136 10.54 -5.01 1.77
CA ASN A 136 11.61 -5.99 1.98
C ASN A 136 11.70 -6.99 0.83
N ARG A 137 10.57 -7.26 0.17
CA ARG A 137 10.40 -8.24 -0.90
C ARG A 137 9.46 -7.69 -1.95
N LEU A 138 9.75 -7.92 -3.22
CA LEU A 138 8.95 -7.50 -4.35
C LEU A 138 8.41 -8.69 -5.11
N LEU A 139 7.15 -8.59 -5.51
CA LEU A 139 6.51 -9.46 -6.48
C LEU A 139 6.24 -8.61 -7.72
N LEU A 140 6.94 -8.90 -8.82
CA LEU A 140 6.76 -8.19 -10.08
C LEU A 140 5.80 -8.98 -10.96
N LEU A 141 4.71 -8.32 -11.37
CA LEU A 141 3.67 -8.92 -12.20
C LEU A 141 3.66 -8.26 -13.58
N ASP A 142 3.49 -9.05 -14.63
CA ASP A 142 3.17 -8.57 -15.98
C ASP A 142 2.00 -9.36 -16.55
N LYS A 143 0.96 -8.68 -16.98
CA LYS A 143 -0.27 -9.26 -17.58
C LYS A 143 -0.89 -10.39 -16.75
N GLY A 144 -0.79 -10.30 -15.43
CA GLY A 144 -1.32 -11.30 -14.49
C GLY A 144 -0.37 -12.45 -14.17
N ASP A 145 0.75 -12.58 -14.85
CA ASP A 145 1.78 -13.58 -14.57
C ASP A 145 2.82 -13.03 -13.58
N LEU A 146 3.28 -13.87 -12.65
CA LEU A 146 4.36 -13.54 -11.72
C LEU A 146 5.71 -13.68 -12.44
N VAL A 147 6.35 -12.54 -12.72
CA VAL A 147 7.66 -12.51 -13.41
C VAL A 147 8.81 -12.72 -12.43
N SER A 148 8.74 -12.10 -11.27
CA SER A 148 9.79 -12.20 -10.26
C SER A 148 9.23 -12.09 -8.86
N ASN A 149 9.82 -12.82 -7.91
CA ASN A 149 9.46 -12.82 -6.48
C ASN A 149 10.73 -12.95 -5.65
N SER A 150 11.36 -11.83 -5.31
CA SER A 150 12.64 -11.83 -4.61
C SER A 150 12.87 -10.55 -3.79
N SER A 151 14.10 -10.40 -3.25
CA SER A 151 14.54 -9.15 -2.63
C SER A 151 14.54 -8.01 -3.65
N VAL A 152 14.49 -6.77 -3.14
CA VAL A 152 14.54 -5.54 -3.95
C VAL A 152 15.68 -5.58 -4.97
N ASP A 153 16.88 -5.97 -4.54
CA ASP A 153 18.07 -5.97 -5.38
C ASP A 153 18.00 -6.94 -6.57
N LYS A 154 17.32 -8.07 -6.37
CA LYS A 154 17.18 -9.10 -7.42
C LYS A 154 16.04 -8.78 -8.40
N VAL A 155 15.03 -8.05 -7.97
CA VAL A 155 13.88 -7.67 -8.81
C VAL A 155 14.15 -6.40 -9.60
N LEU A 156 14.75 -5.38 -8.96
CA LEU A 156 15.01 -4.08 -9.59
C LEU A 156 16.34 -4.08 -10.37
N THR A 157 16.49 -5.03 -11.30
CA THR A 157 17.62 -5.04 -12.24
C THR A 157 17.21 -4.47 -13.60
N PRO A 158 18.10 -3.79 -14.33
CA PRO A 158 17.80 -3.24 -15.64
C PRO A 158 17.20 -4.27 -16.61
N ASP A 159 17.74 -5.48 -16.63
CA ASP A 159 17.27 -6.54 -17.54
C ASP A 159 15.83 -6.95 -17.25
N VAL A 160 15.50 -7.21 -15.97
CA VAL A 160 14.15 -7.58 -15.54
C VAL A 160 13.17 -6.44 -15.82
N LEU A 161 13.53 -5.21 -15.46
CA LEU A 161 12.64 -4.07 -15.63
C LEU A 161 12.43 -3.71 -17.10
N THR A 162 13.49 -3.74 -17.93
CA THR A 162 13.37 -3.51 -19.38
C THR A 162 12.48 -4.58 -20.02
N SER A 163 12.58 -5.84 -19.61
CA SER A 163 11.74 -6.90 -20.14
C SER A 163 10.25 -6.71 -19.81
N VAL A 164 9.91 -6.19 -18.64
CA VAL A 164 8.52 -6.01 -18.20
C VAL A 164 7.92 -4.70 -18.69
N PHE A 165 8.69 -3.61 -18.60
CA PHE A 165 8.17 -2.28 -18.93
C PHE A 165 8.39 -1.88 -20.39
N GLY A 166 9.27 -2.58 -21.12
CA GLY A 166 9.58 -2.29 -22.52
C GLY A 166 10.38 -1.00 -22.72
N LEU A 167 10.95 -0.45 -21.65
CA LEU A 167 11.75 0.78 -21.67
C LEU A 167 13.13 0.52 -21.11
N PRO A 168 14.20 1.04 -21.73
CA PRO A 168 15.53 0.97 -21.14
C PRO A 168 15.53 1.72 -19.81
N CYS A 169 16.24 1.14 -18.83
CA CYS A 169 16.38 1.76 -17.54
C CYS A 169 17.81 1.66 -17.03
N HIS A 170 18.14 2.56 -16.13
CA HIS A 170 19.38 2.57 -15.36
C HIS A 170 19.05 2.41 -13.87
N ARG A 171 19.86 1.62 -13.17
CA ARG A 171 19.83 1.48 -11.72
C ARG A 171 21.05 2.21 -11.15
N ASP A 172 20.80 3.08 -10.20
CA ASP A 172 21.81 3.74 -9.38
C ASP A 172 21.76 3.15 -7.97
N ASP A 173 22.83 2.49 -7.56
CA ASP A 173 23.00 2.00 -6.19
C ASP A 173 23.59 3.15 -5.35
N ALA A 174 22.76 4.06 -4.90
CA ALA A 174 23.12 5.29 -4.20
C ALA A 174 24.12 5.01 -3.05
N GLN A 175 25.34 5.51 -3.22
CA GLN A 175 26.48 5.27 -2.32
C GLN A 175 26.22 5.66 -0.85
N HIS A 176 25.26 6.55 -0.59
CA HIS A 176 24.97 7.08 0.74
C HIS A 176 23.78 6.44 1.44
N SER A 177 22.79 5.90 0.71
CA SER A 177 21.57 5.34 1.30
C SER A 177 21.50 3.82 1.22
N GLY A 178 22.27 3.17 0.37
CA GLY A 178 22.19 1.74 0.08
C GLY A 178 20.83 1.31 -0.53
N ILE A 179 19.99 2.27 -0.91
CA ILE A 179 18.67 2.01 -1.51
C ILE A 179 18.78 2.24 -3.01
N PRO A 180 18.54 1.24 -3.85
CA PRO A 180 18.63 1.39 -5.29
C PRO A 180 17.56 2.35 -5.82
N ARG A 181 17.94 3.13 -6.83
CA ARG A 181 17.04 4.00 -7.59
C ARG A 181 16.99 3.58 -9.04
N VAL A 182 15.80 3.60 -9.61
CA VAL A 182 15.55 3.23 -11.00
C VAL A 182 15.10 4.45 -11.79
N TYR A 183 15.70 4.64 -12.95
CA TYR A 183 15.38 5.71 -13.90
C TYR A 183 15.09 5.08 -15.26
N PHE A 184 13.92 5.37 -15.84
CA PHE A 184 13.57 4.96 -17.19
C PHE A 184 13.88 6.07 -18.20
N TYR A 185 14.33 5.66 -19.39
CA TYR A 185 14.60 6.58 -20.48
C TYR A 185 13.66 6.30 -21.65
N PRO A 186 13.23 7.32 -22.40
CA PRO A 186 12.54 7.10 -23.64
C PRO A 186 13.49 6.35 -24.60
N ALA A 187 13.00 5.29 -25.27
CA ALA A 187 13.76 4.65 -26.34
C ALA A 187 13.88 5.65 -27.51
N PRO A 188 15.08 5.85 -28.09
CA PRO A 188 15.31 6.84 -29.14
C PRO A 188 14.39 6.74 -30.35
N ASP A 189 13.87 5.53 -30.66
CA ASP A 189 13.03 5.21 -31.82
C ASP A 189 11.65 4.65 -31.45
N ALA A 190 11.20 4.86 -30.19
CA ALA A 190 9.90 4.39 -29.77
C ALA A 190 8.78 5.20 -30.45
N THR A 191 8.34 4.75 -31.60
CA THR A 191 6.95 4.99 -31.99
C THR A 191 6.08 4.35 -30.94
N PHE A 192 5.30 5.15 -30.18
CA PHE A 192 4.46 4.73 -29.04
C PHE A 192 3.31 3.76 -29.43
N SER A 193 3.53 2.87 -30.38
CA SER A 193 2.50 2.02 -30.98
C SER A 193 2.30 0.65 -30.34
N HIS A 194 2.78 0.33 -29.19
CA HIS A 194 2.46 -0.81 -28.29
C HIS A 194 3.69 -1.26 -27.50
N LYS A 195 3.49 -1.72 -26.23
CA LYS A 195 4.51 -2.51 -25.51
C LYS A 195 4.95 -3.65 -26.42
N PRO A 196 6.26 -3.88 -26.63
CA PRO A 196 6.72 -4.98 -27.45
C PRO A 196 6.18 -6.30 -26.89
N ASN A 197 5.67 -7.13 -27.77
CA ASN A 197 5.18 -8.47 -27.44
C ASN A 197 6.39 -9.38 -27.23
N LEU A 198 6.99 -9.32 -26.06
CA LEU A 198 8.13 -10.18 -25.70
C LEU A 198 7.60 -11.61 -25.58
N SER A 199 7.91 -12.41 -26.59
CA SER A 199 7.60 -13.84 -26.62
C SER A 199 8.26 -14.53 -25.41
N ARG A 200 7.51 -15.44 -24.78
CA ARG A 200 7.81 -16.21 -23.55
C ARG A 200 9.09 -17.08 -23.60
N ASN A 201 9.93 -16.98 -24.64
CA ASN A 201 10.94 -17.99 -24.93
C ASN A 201 12.31 -17.84 -24.26
N ASN A 202 12.54 -16.84 -23.40
CA ASN A 202 13.87 -16.64 -22.80
C ASN A 202 13.96 -16.63 -21.26
N ILE A 203 12.91 -17.02 -20.53
CA ILE A 203 12.96 -17.03 -19.05
C ILE A 203 13.38 -18.41 -18.47
N GLY A 204 13.80 -19.33 -19.31
CA GLY A 204 14.07 -20.74 -18.95
C GLY A 204 15.47 -21.08 -18.45
N LYS A 205 16.36 -20.13 -18.15
CA LYS A 205 17.70 -20.43 -17.62
C LYS A 205 18.18 -19.39 -16.61
N LEU A 206 17.61 -19.39 -15.42
CA LEU A 206 18.25 -18.86 -14.22
C LEU A 206 17.91 -19.80 -13.07
N SER A 207 18.70 -20.86 -12.98
CA SER A 207 18.81 -21.73 -11.80
C SER A 207 19.68 -21.08 -10.73
#